data_bd8fff2c3c7b4e74c90311cff36d1c27
#
_entry.id   bd8fff2c3c7b4e74c90311cff36d1c27
#
_cell.length_a   1.000
_cell.length_b   1.000
_cell.length_c   1.000
_cell.angle_alpha   90.00
_cell.angle_beta   90.00
_cell.angle_gamma   90.00
#
_symmetry.space_group_name_H-M   'P 1'
#
loop_
_entity.id
_entity.type
_entity.pdbx_description
1 polymer ?
#
loop_
_entity_poly.entity_id
_entity_poly.type
_entity_poly.pdbx_seq_one_letter_code
_entity_poly.pdbx_strand_id
1 'polypeptide(L)'
;MPHFVINNRFQKLTKSRGVRVEHILTDEILSDICRRITGHDDFTCDFIDAEAEGRLAVLHYGNRVAYISYSPHEVGGRNSYFQSVPTAMASFYEELNQRKNLYFYFVPSIGSSYETLYHLFMYRLMLTAGIDFLNDEDYITRPIHPFISPDDLINARDRLSGRNSSNNSTYATINDYGGIDVFCKTYGASKYESTLLSVALAFLSDQRINVYQILEQNLRLLPERSRNIISSFDNTNLIEADYTMERIEFEEGNSLRSPRYLYNLLATLGPKKCALCGCEIPELIQGAHIWPVAAIKRIRRSIEEKIELATDGNNGLWLCENHHKMFDEGIISINMQGFVDIRPDMTRFNVDFIDWSTPSRQLRPHILTNSFLWFLEKRYEVPA
;
A
#
# COMPACT_ATOMS: atom_id res chain seq x y z
N MET A 1 -15.34 10.44 18.75
CA MET A 1 -14.26 9.75 18.03
C MET A 1 -14.35 8.27 18.31
N PRO A 2 -14.06 7.41 17.34
CA PRO A 2 -14.01 5.98 17.59
C PRO A 2 -12.81 5.65 18.50
N HIS A 3 -13.00 4.70 19.40
CA HIS A 3 -11.96 4.23 20.31
C HIS A 3 -11.68 2.77 20.02
N PHE A 4 -10.42 2.40 19.98
CA PHE A 4 -9.99 1.04 19.69
C PHE A 4 -9.44 0.38 20.96
N VAL A 5 -10.00 -0.77 21.32
CA VAL A 5 -9.55 -1.53 22.51
C VAL A 5 -8.97 -2.85 22.04
N ILE A 6 -7.72 -3.09 22.36
CA ILE A 6 -7.04 -4.35 22.07
C ILE A 6 -7.01 -5.18 23.35
N ASN A 7 -7.49 -6.42 23.30
CA ASN A 7 -7.48 -7.31 24.44
C ASN A 7 -7.03 -8.73 24.02
N ASN A 8 -6.05 -9.26 24.74
CA ASN A 8 -5.50 -10.58 24.48
C ASN A 8 -6.20 -11.72 25.21
N ARG A 9 -7.12 -11.43 26.11
CA ARG A 9 -7.81 -12.45 26.93
C ARG A 9 -8.51 -13.53 26.12
N PHE A 10 -8.86 -13.21 24.87
CA PHE A 10 -9.58 -14.11 23.95
C PHE A 10 -8.69 -14.94 23.04
N GLN A 11 -7.37 -14.84 23.14
CA GLN A 11 -6.45 -15.62 22.30
C GLN A 11 -6.74 -17.12 22.29
N LYS A 12 -7.15 -17.68 23.42
CA LYS A 12 -7.48 -19.10 23.55
C LYS A 12 -8.75 -19.50 22.79
N LEU A 13 -9.63 -18.55 22.53
CA LEU A 13 -10.92 -18.78 21.87
C LEU A 13 -10.79 -18.84 20.34
N THR A 14 -9.71 -18.34 19.79
CA THR A 14 -9.51 -18.23 18.34
C THR A 14 -9.07 -19.53 17.66
N LYS A 15 -8.77 -20.60 18.41
CA LYS A 15 -8.29 -21.87 17.85
C LYS A 15 -9.36 -22.75 17.20
N SER A 16 -10.64 -22.43 17.36
CA SER A 16 -11.74 -23.28 16.93
C SER A 16 -12.17 -22.94 15.51
N ARG A 17 -11.74 -23.73 14.51
CA ARG A 17 -12.21 -23.60 13.13
C ARG A 17 -13.73 -23.80 13.05
N GLY A 18 -14.40 -22.90 12.32
CA GLY A 18 -15.84 -23.02 12.03
C GLY A 18 -16.78 -22.64 13.16
N VAL A 19 -16.26 -22.15 14.31
CA VAL A 19 -17.08 -21.63 15.39
C VAL A 19 -17.48 -20.20 15.09
N ARG A 20 -18.77 -19.88 15.19
CA ARG A 20 -19.28 -18.52 15.00
C ARG A 20 -18.96 -17.65 16.20
N VAL A 21 -18.86 -16.33 15.99
CA VAL A 21 -18.56 -15.35 17.05
C VAL A 21 -19.52 -15.47 18.21
N GLU A 22 -20.82 -15.60 17.95
CA GLU A 22 -21.87 -15.75 18.95
C GLU A 22 -21.71 -16.99 19.86
N HIS A 23 -20.96 -18.01 19.44
CA HIS A 23 -20.68 -19.19 20.24
C HIS A 23 -19.47 -19.04 21.18
N ILE A 24 -18.68 -18.00 20.95
CA ILE A 24 -17.44 -17.75 21.71
C ILE A 24 -17.61 -16.58 22.65
N LEU A 25 -18.25 -15.52 22.17
CA LEU A 25 -18.52 -14.33 22.95
C LEU A 25 -19.80 -14.57 23.79
N THR A 26 -19.65 -15.20 24.92
CA THR A 26 -20.75 -15.43 25.87
C THR A 26 -21.19 -14.10 26.50
N ASP A 27 -22.40 -14.05 27.06
CA ASP A 27 -22.93 -12.87 27.74
C ASP A 27 -22.00 -12.35 28.83
N GLU A 28 -21.32 -13.27 29.56
CA GLU A 28 -20.34 -12.90 30.58
C GLU A 28 -19.13 -12.14 29.97
N ILE A 29 -18.62 -12.63 28.85
CA ILE A 29 -17.51 -12.00 28.13
C ILE A 29 -17.94 -10.65 27.56
N LEU A 30 -19.12 -10.58 26.94
CA LEU A 30 -19.66 -9.35 26.38
C LEU A 30 -19.93 -8.31 27.48
N SER A 31 -20.45 -8.72 28.64
CA SER A 31 -20.63 -7.86 29.82
C SER A 31 -19.30 -7.30 30.32
N ASP A 32 -18.25 -8.13 30.40
CA ASP A 32 -16.91 -7.68 30.82
C ASP A 32 -16.35 -6.65 29.84
N ILE A 33 -16.48 -6.88 28.53
CA ILE A 33 -16.07 -5.94 27.49
C ILE A 33 -16.85 -4.63 27.60
N CYS A 34 -18.17 -4.71 27.70
CA CYS A 34 -19.05 -3.56 27.83
C CYS A 34 -18.69 -2.72 29.05
N ARG A 35 -18.52 -3.34 30.20
CA ARG A 35 -18.15 -2.68 31.46
C ARG A 35 -16.81 -1.96 31.36
N ARG A 36 -15.81 -2.56 30.70
CA ARG A 36 -14.49 -1.94 30.50
C ARG A 36 -14.55 -0.72 29.60
N ILE A 37 -15.40 -0.75 28.57
CA ILE A 37 -15.53 0.34 27.61
C ILE A 37 -16.39 1.48 28.15
N THR A 38 -17.51 1.13 28.80
CA THR A 38 -18.58 2.08 29.12
C THR A 38 -18.73 2.34 30.64
N GLY A 39 -18.16 1.50 31.48
CA GLY A 39 -18.37 1.49 32.93
C GLY A 39 -19.64 0.75 33.37
N HIS A 40 -20.39 0.17 32.43
CA HIS A 40 -21.67 -0.52 32.66
C HIS A 40 -21.67 -1.88 31.96
N ASP A 41 -22.56 -2.77 32.38
CA ASP A 41 -22.75 -4.11 31.79
C ASP A 41 -24.15 -4.33 31.18
N ASP A 42 -24.93 -3.26 31.04
CA ASP A 42 -26.23 -3.26 30.39
C ASP A 42 -26.07 -2.96 28.88
N PHE A 43 -26.31 -3.97 28.06
CA PHE A 43 -26.10 -3.88 26.60
C PHE A 43 -27.07 -4.79 25.86
N THR A 44 -27.21 -4.49 24.53
CA THR A 44 -27.70 -5.44 23.53
C THR A 44 -26.60 -5.77 22.54
N CYS A 45 -26.60 -6.99 21.99
CA CYS A 45 -25.56 -7.42 21.06
C CYS A 45 -26.17 -7.97 19.77
N ASP A 46 -25.69 -7.44 18.64
CA ASP A 46 -25.97 -7.95 17.31
C ASP A 46 -24.70 -8.55 16.70
N PHE A 47 -24.85 -9.66 15.97
CA PHE A 47 -23.73 -10.28 15.26
C PHE A 47 -23.87 -10.03 13.75
N ILE A 48 -22.83 -9.44 13.16
CA ILE A 48 -22.78 -9.15 11.73
C ILE A 48 -21.73 -10.08 11.09
N ASP A 49 -22.20 -10.95 10.19
CA ASP A 49 -21.36 -11.74 9.31
C ASP A 49 -21.11 -10.91 8.03
N ALA A 50 -19.99 -10.23 7.98
CA ALA A 50 -19.53 -9.56 6.76
C ALA A 50 -18.63 -10.55 5.98
N GLU A 51 -19.17 -11.18 4.94
CA GLU A 51 -18.49 -12.25 4.17
C GLU A 51 -17.06 -11.89 3.73
N ALA A 52 -16.81 -10.65 3.39
CA ALA A 52 -15.50 -10.19 2.91
C ALA A 52 -14.67 -9.48 4.00
N GLU A 53 -15.26 -9.09 5.13
CA GLU A 53 -14.70 -8.15 6.09
C GLU A 53 -14.52 -8.74 7.50
N GLY A 54 -14.85 -10.03 7.67
CA GLY A 54 -14.77 -10.71 8.95
C GLY A 54 -16.07 -10.65 9.74
N ARG A 55 -16.04 -11.11 10.99
CA ARG A 55 -17.20 -11.19 11.85
C ARG A 55 -17.12 -10.11 12.93
N LEU A 56 -18.23 -9.42 13.14
CA LEU A 56 -18.37 -8.39 14.13
C LEU A 56 -19.48 -8.73 15.12
N ALA A 57 -19.19 -8.56 16.42
CA ALA A 57 -20.21 -8.36 17.43
C ALA A 57 -20.35 -6.86 17.65
N VAL A 58 -21.58 -6.37 17.63
CA VAL A 58 -21.92 -4.96 17.81
C VAL A 58 -22.65 -4.82 19.14
N LEU A 59 -21.99 -4.21 20.12
CA LEU A 59 -22.58 -3.92 21.42
C LEU A 59 -23.21 -2.53 21.39
N HIS A 60 -24.48 -2.45 21.73
CA HIS A 60 -25.20 -1.20 21.91
C HIS A 60 -25.44 -0.95 23.39
N TYR A 61 -25.02 0.21 23.86
CA TYR A 61 -25.24 0.67 25.22
C TYR A 61 -25.64 2.16 25.23
N GLY A 62 -26.90 2.45 25.58
CA GLY A 62 -27.43 3.82 25.49
C GLY A 62 -27.25 4.40 24.09
N ASN A 63 -26.48 5.49 23.98
CA ASN A 63 -26.09 6.12 22.70
C ASN A 63 -24.68 5.71 22.22
N ARG A 64 -24.09 4.67 22.80
CA ARG A 64 -22.74 4.20 22.48
C ARG A 64 -22.81 2.88 21.72
N VAL A 65 -21.86 2.69 20.82
CA VAL A 65 -21.70 1.46 20.04
C VAL A 65 -20.27 0.98 20.15
N ALA A 66 -20.08 -0.30 20.53
CA ALA A 66 -18.77 -0.94 20.55
C ALA A 66 -18.73 -2.08 19.52
N TYR A 67 -17.68 -2.11 18.72
CA TYR A 67 -17.46 -3.14 17.72
C TYR A 67 -16.39 -4.11 18.20
N ILE A 68 -16.72 -5.40 18.24
CA ILE A 68 -15.80 -6.47 18.58
C ILE A 68 -15.45 -7.21 17.31
N SER A 69 -14.21 -7.02 16.85
CA SER A 69 -13.68 -7.74 15.72
C SER A 69 -13.16 -9.11 16.14
N TYR A 70 -13.55 -10.11 15.42
CA TYR A 70 -13.13 -11.48 15.67
C TYR A 70 -12.84 -12.22 14.37
N SER A 71 -11.66 -12.86 14.28
CA SER A 71 -11.35 -13.81 13.21
C SER A 71 -11.33 -15.23 13.78
N PRO A 72 -12.29 -16.10 13.40
CA PRO A 72 -12.32 -17.48 13.87
C PRO A 72 -11.29 -18.37 13.18
N HIS A 73 -10.63 -17.88 12.13
CA HIS A 73 -9.65 -18.66 11.40
C HIS A 73 -8.26 -18.37 11.93
N GLU A 74 -7.46 -19.42 12.11
CA GLU A 74 -5.99 -19.30 12.15
C GLU A 74 -5.49 -18.78 10.82
N VAL A 75 -5.81 -17.56 10.48
CA VAL A 75 -5.11 -16.89 9.41
C VAL A 75 -3.81 -16.44 10.05
N GLY A 76 -2.77 -17.23 9.87
CA GLY A 76 -1.42 -16.94 10.32
C GLY A 76 -0.88 -15.69 9.62
N GLY A 77 -1.50 -14.53 9.84
CA GLY A 77 -1.08 -13.33 9.16
C GLY A 77 -1.76 -12.07 9.66
N ARG A 78 -1.11 -10.99 9.38
CA ARG A 78 -1.42 -9.57 9.61
C ARG A 78 -2.85 -9.14 9.29
N ASN A 79 -3.57 -9.93 8.54
CA ASN A 79 -4.75 -9.53 7.80
C ASN A 79 -6.04 -9.67 8.60
N SER A 80 -6.09 -10.65 9.50
CA SER A 80 -7.29 -10.97 10.25
C SER A 80 -7.65 -9.92 11.31
N TYR A 81 -6.68 -9.11 11.72
CA TYR A 81 -6.90 -8.11 12.77
C TYR A 81 -7.61 -6.86 12.30
N PHE A 82 -7.36 -6.49 11.05
CA PHE A 82 -7.83 -5.22 10.52
C PHE A 82 -9.06 -5.37 9.64
N GLN A 83 -9.61 -6.58 9.52
CA GLN A 83 -10.74 -6.86 8.64
C GLN A 83 -12.02 -6.10 8.99
N SER A 84 -12.24 -5.86 10.26
CA SER A 84 -13.41 -5.12 10.74
C SER A 84 -13.24 -3.61 10.74
N VAL A 85 -12.01 -3.11 10.61
CA VAL A 85 -11.74 -1.68 10.66
C VAL A 85 -12.49 -0.90 9.59
N PRO A 86 -12.56 -1.32 8.30
CA PRO A 86 -13.31 -0.61 7.28
C PRO A 86 -14.82 -0.59 7.56
N THR A 87 -15.40 -1.68 8.06
CA THR A 87 -16.82 -1.70 8.44
C THR A 87 -17.08 -0.72 9.58
N ALA A 88 -16.21 -0.71 10.58
CA ALA A 88 -16.28 0.20 11.70
C ALA A 88 -16.09 1.66 11.27
N MET A 89 -15.15 1.92 10.36
CA MET A 89 -14.95 3.25 9.79
C MET A 89 -16.17 3.68 8.94
N ALA A 90 -16.73 2.80 8.12
CA ALA A 90 -17.92 3.11 7.34
C ALA A 90 -19.07 3.52 8.26
N SER A 91 -19.34 2.75 9.31
CA SER A 91 -20.37 3.09 10.29
C SER A 91 -20.11 4.42 11.00
N PHE A 92 -18.83 4.72 11.28
CA PHE A 92 -18.45 6.02 11.84
C PHE A 92 -18.71 7.17 10.88
N TYR A 93 -18.30 7.05 9.60
CA TYR A 93 -18.46 8.10 8.61
C TYR A 93 -19.91 8.27 8.15
N GLU A 94 -20.67 7.20 8.04
CA GLU A 94 -22.11 7.25 7.77
C GLU A 94 -22.90 7.95 8.89
N GLU A 95 -22.40 7.88 10.13
CA GLU A 95 -23.06 8.43 11.32
C GLU A 95 -22.38 9.71 11.86
N LEU A 96 -21.47 10.32 11.12
CA LEU A 96 -20.77 11.56 11.53
C LEU A 96 -21.68 12.65 12.10
N ASN A 97 -22.91 12.76 11.58
CA ASN A 97 -23.90 13.73 12.03
C ASN A 97 -24.62 13.32 13.34
N GLN A 98 -24.45 12.11 13.83
CA GLN A 98 -25.18 11.58 14.99
C GLN A 98 -24.38 11.59 16.30
N ARG A 99 -23.11 12.02 16.27
CA ARG A 99 -22.20 12.13 17.44
C ARG A 99 -22.16 10.87 18.34
N LYS A 100 -22.28 9.68 17.76
CA LYS A 100 -22.16 8.43 18.51
C LYS A 100 -20.73 8.20 18.97
N ASN A 101 -20.54 7.72 20.20
CA ASN A 101 -19.26 7.25 20.67
C ASN A 101 -19.06 5.82 20.17
N LEU A 102 -18.12 5.63 19.23
CA LEU A 102 -17.78 4.34 18.65
C LEU A 102 -16.56 3.76 19.37
N TYR A 103 -16.66 2.51 19.78
CA TYR A 103 -15.57 1.77 20.38
C TYR A 103 -15.28 0.54 19.55
N PHE A 104 -14.01 0.26 19.30
CA PHE A 104 -13.57 -0.92 18.59
C PHE A 104 -12.82 -1.82 19.56
N TYR A 105 -13.35 -2.98 19.79
CA TYR A 105 -12.68 -3.99 20.59
C TYR A 105 -12.05 -5.01 19.66
N PHE A 106 -10.77 -5.18 19.78
CA PHE A 106 -9.98 -5.98 18.87
C PHE A 106 -9.48 -7.25 19.57
N VAL A 107 -9.82 -8.40 19.01
CA VAL A 107 -9.39 -9.70 19.51
C VAL A 107 -8.35 -10.27 18.57
N PRO A 108 -7.08 -10.26 18.97
CA PRO A 108 -6.01 -10.75 18.13
C PRO A 108 -5.98 -12.27 18.02
N SER A 109 -5.50 -12.82 16.92
CA SER A 109 -5.29 -14.25 16.76
C SER A 109 -4.00 -14.72 17.46
N ILE A 110 -4.01 -15.98 17.91
CA ILE A 110 -2.86 -16.59 18.61
C ILE A 110 -1.65 -16.67 17.66
N GLY A 111 -0.48 -16.33 18.18
CA GLY A 111 0.81 -16.52 17.51
C GLY A 111 1.33 -15.32 16.73
N SER A 112 0.62 -14.19 16.74
CA SER A 112 1.14 -12.96 16.14
C SER A 112 1.81 -12.06 17.19
N SER A 113 2.91 -11.45 16.80
CA SER A 113 3.53 -10.39 17.57
C SER A 113 2.85 -9.06 17.24
N TYR A 114 2.19 -8.45 18.21
CA TYR A 114 1.46 -7.18 18.04
C TYR A 114 2.36 -5.96 17.96
N GLU A 115 3.62 -6.15 18.26
CA GLU A 115 4.64 -5.10 18.20
C GLU A 115 5.53 -5.23 16.97
N THR A 116 5.08 -5.93 15.92
CA THR A 116 5.80 -5.92 14.65
C THR A 116 5.76 -4.50 14.06
N LEU A 117 6.77 -4.17 13.26
CA LEU A 117 6.80 -2.87 12.57
C LEU A 117 5.52 -2.59 11.77
N TYR A 118 4.94 -3.62 11.17
CA TYR A 118 3.70 -3.48 10.42
C TYR A 118 2.49 -3.18 11.33
N HIS A 119 2.34 -3.88 12.45
CA HIS A 119 1.26 -3.60 13.39
C HIS A 119 1.38 -2.20 13.98
N LEU A 120 2.57 -1.80 14.38
CA LEU A 120 2.81 -0.44 14.89
C LEU A 120 2.50 0.62 13.83
N PHE A 121 2.85 0.36 12.57
CA PHE A 121 2.47 1.22 11.45
C PHE A 121 0.94 1.31 11.32
N MET A 122 0.23 0.19 11.32
CA MET A 122 -1.23 0.15 11.19
C MET A 122 -1.92 0.85 12.37
N TYR A 123 -1.43 0.73 13.58
CA TYR A 123 -1.96 1.45 14.74
C TYR A 123 -1.79 2.96 14.59
N ARG A 124 -0.61 3.41 14.18
CA ARG A 124 -0.37 4.82 13.87
C ARG A 124 -1.30 5.32 12.75
N LEU A 125 -1.46 4.50 11.72
CA LEU A 125 -2.34 4.80 10.60
C LEU A 125 -3.80 4.96 11.05
N MET A 126 -4.28 4.07 11.91
CA MET A 126 -5.63 4.14 12.49
C MET A 126 -5.82 5.40 13.33
N LEU A 127 -4.85 5.74 14.20
CA LEU A 127 -4.88 6.98 14.97
C LEU A 127 -4.95 8.21 14.06
N THR A 128 -4.14 8.22 13.00
CA THR A 128 -4.13 9.31 12.03
C THR A 128 -5.45 9.42 11.27
N ALA A 129 -6.10 8.29 11.01
CA ALA A 129 -7.42 8.23 10.38
C ALA A 129 -8.58 8.56 11.36
N GLY A 130 -8.28 9.04 12.57
CA GLY A 130 -9.29 9.46 13.54
C GLY A 130 -9.84 8.32 14.42
N ILE A 131 -9.21 7.15 14.43
CA ILE A 131 -9.57 6.03 15.32
C ILE A 131 -8.65 6.10 16.55
N ASP A 132 -9.23 6.29 17.71
CA ASP A 132 -8.49 6.35 18.97
C ASP A 132 -8.31 4.97 19.60
N PHE A 133 -7.26 4.82 20.43
CA PHE A 133 -6.98 3.58 21.15
C PHE A 133 -7.23 3.74 22.64
N LEU A 134 -8.03 2.83 23.19
CA LEU A 134 -8.00 2.54 24.61
C LEU A 134 -7.05 1.36 24.82
N ASN A 135 -5.84 1.66 25.30
CA ASN A 135 -4.85 0.63 25.59
C ASN A 135 -5.33 -0.25 26.75
N ASP A 136 -5.30 -1.56 26.55
CA ASP A 136 -5.13 -2.49 27.66
C ASP A 136 -3.60 -2.49 27.93
N GLU A 137 -3.17 -2.05 29.13
CA GLU A 137 -1.74 -1.87 29.50
C GLU A 137 -0.89 -3.12 29.27
N ASP A 138 -1.52 -4.29 29.27
CA ASP A 138 -0.86 -5.58 29.01
C ASP A 138 -0.52 -5.81 27.54
N TYR A 139 -0.93 -4.93 26.61
CA TYR A 139 -0.96 -5.24 25.19
C TYR A 139 -0.04 -4.43 24.32
N ILE A 140 0.01 -3.12 24.51
CA ILE A 140 0.89 -2.22 23.80
C ILE A 140 1.80 -1.56 24.82
N THR A 141 3.02 -2.05 24.88
CA THR A 141 4.02 -1.59 25.86
C THR A 141 4.65 -0.25 25.46
N ARG A 142 4.38 0.23 24.25
CA ARG A 142 4.95 1.47 23.71
C ARG A 142 3.87 2.50 23.42
N PRO A 143 4.12 3.79 23.72
CA PRO A 143 3.24 4.85 23.27
C PRO A 143 3.13 4.84 21.74
N ILE A 144 1.89 4.88 21.23
CA ILE A 144 1.61 4.98 19.81
C ILE A 144 1.14 6.40 19.52
N HIS A 145 1.81 7.06 18.59
CA HIS A 145 1.48 8.41 18.16
C HIS A 145 1.01 8.41 16.71
N PRO A 146 0.04 9.27 16.34
CA PRO A 146 -0.35 9.42 14.94
C PRO A 146 0.83 9.90 14.09
N PHE A 147 0.70 9.79 12.79
CA PHE A 147 1.60 10.45 11.86
C PHE A 147 1.36 11.96 11.91
N ILE A 148 2.40 12.75 11.69
CA ILE A 148 2.36 14.21 11.84
C ILE A 148 2.36 14.93 10.48
N SER A 149 2.71 14.24 9.41
CA SER A 149 2.73 14.77 8.05
C SER A 149 2.57 13.66 7.02
N PRO A 150 2.20 13.98 5.76
CA PRO A 150 2.20 13.02 4.66
C PRO A 150 3.56 12.35 4.48
N ASP A 151 4.66 13.11 4.55
CA ASP A 151 6.02 12.58 4.40
C ASP A 151 6.37 11.56 5.49
N ASP A 152 6.03 11.86 6.77
CA ASP A 152 6.24 10.89 7.87
C ASP A 152 5.50 9.58 7.60
N LEU A 153 4.26 9.65 7.12
CA LEU A 153 3.45 8.49 6.81
C LEU A 153 4.01 7.72 5.62
N ILE A 154 4.30 8.39 4.49
CA ILE A 154 4.83 7.77 3.27
C ILE A 154 6.18 7.12 3.54
N ASN A 155 7.10 7.82 4.20
CA ASN A 155 8.41 7.28 4.57
C ASN A 155 8.29 6.05 5.50
N ALA A 156 7.34 6.06 6.44
CA ALA A 156 7.10 4.92 7.32
C ALA A 156 6.57 3.72 6.53
N ARG A 157 5.69 3.96 5.54
CA ARG A 157 5.17 2.93 4.65
C ARG A 157 6.25 2.31 3.79
N ASP A 158 7.10 3.13 3.22
CA ASP A 158 8.20 2.71 2.34
C ASP A 158 9.21 1.81 3.05
N ARG A 159 9.50 2.08 4.32
CA ARG A 159 10.36 1.22 5.14
C ARG A 159 9.82 -0.20 5.32
N LEU A 160 8.53 -0.41 5.11
CA LEU A 160 7.88 -1.72 5.19
C LEU A 160 7.91 -2.47 3.85
N SER A 161 8.03 -1.76 2.72
CA SER A 161 7.92 -2.32 1.36
C SER A 161 8.95 -3.42 1.07
N GLY A 162 10.18 -3.24 1.52
CA GLY A 162 11.28 -4.19 1.25
C GLY A 162 11.24 -5.50 2.04
N ARG A 163 10.31 -5.67 2.98
CA ARG A 163 10.36 -6.80 3.94
C ARG A 163 9.28 -7.86 3.73
N ASN A 164 8.25 -7.59 2.94
CA ASN A 164 7.14 -8.52 2.72
C ASN A 164 6.46 -8.25 1.38
N SER A 165 7.15 -8.57 0.30
CA SER A 165 6.72 -8.31 -1.08
C SER A 165 5.36 -8.92 -1.45
N SER A 166 4.98 -10.04 -0.88
CA SER A 166 3.74 -10.75 -1.23
C SER A 166 2.45 -10.11 -0.73
N ASN A 167 2.52 -9.14 0.19
CA ASN A 167 1.33 -8.54 0.81
C ASN A 167 1.31 -7.01 0.77
N ASN A 168 2.32 -6.39 0.18
CA ASN A 168 2.39 -4.94 0.04
C ASN A 168 1.77 -4.54 -1.29
N SER A 169 0.50 -4.23 -1.28
CA SER A 169 -0.25 -3.87 -2.49
C SER A 169 -0.70 -2.41 -2.51
N THR A 170 -0.19 -1.60 -1.60
CA THR A 170 -0.49 -0.16 -1.52
C THR A 170 0.80 0.62 -1.40
N TYR A 171 0.94 1.66 -2.21
CA TYR A 171 2.05 2.61 -2.18
C TYR A 171 1.51 4.03 -2.26
N ALA A 172 2.21 4.97 -1.65
CA ALA A 172 1.90 6.38 -1.76
C ALA A 172 3.16 7.17 -2.10
N THR A 173 3.02 8.23 -2.87
CA THR A 173 4.12 9.10 -3.26
C THR A 173 3.60 10.52 -3.51
N ILE A 174 4.45 11.52 -3.35
CA ILE A 174 4.15 12.89 -3.74
C ILE A 174 4.38 12.99 -5.25
N ASN A 175 3.42 13.52 -5.98
CA ASN A 175 3.54 13.71 -7.43
C ASN A 175 4.19 15.06 -7.78
N ASP A 176 4.49 15.24 -9.06
CA ASP A 176 5.21 16.42 -9.59
C ASP A 176 4.47 17.76 -9.39
N TYR A 177 3.17 17.71 -9.07
CA TYR A 177 2.33 18.89 -8.84
C TYR A 177 2.05 19.15 -7.35
N GLY A 178 2.79 18.47 -6.47
CA GLY A 178 2.62 18.60 -5.03
C GLY A 178 1.43 17.84 -4.45
N GLY A 179 0.66 17.12 -5.28
CA GLY A 179 -0.39 16.20 -4.81
C GLY A 179 0.17 14.87 -4.34
N ILE A 180 -0.70 14.01 -3.84
CA ILE A 180 -0.34 12.70 -3.33
C ILE A 180 -1.02 11.63 -4.20
N ASP A 181 -0.23 10.69 -4.71
CA ASP A 181 -0.73 9.54 -5.45
C ASP A 181 -0.66 8.28 -4.59
N VAL A 182 -1.80 7.63 -4.41
CA VAL A 182 -1.93 6.35 -3.70
C VAL A 182 -2.25 5.28 -4.74
N PHE A 183 -1.39 4.29 -4.86
CA PHE A 183 -1.58 3.16 -5.78
C PHE A 183 -2.01 1.93 -4.98
N CYS A 184 -3.14 1.34 -5.31
CA CYS A 184 -3.60 0.15 -4.63
C CYS A 184 -4.05 -0.94 -5.59
N LYS A 185 -3.56 -2.15 -5.37
CA LYS A 185 -4.12 -3.39 -5.89
C LYS A 185 -5.08 -3.94 -4.84
N THR A 186 -6.34 -4.13 -5.19
CA THR A 186 -7.34 -4.61 -4.23
C THR A 186 -7.24 -6.11 -4.03
N TYR A 187 -6.29 -6.49 -3.19
CA TYR A 187 -5.96 -7.88 -2.91
C TYR A 187 -5.98 -8.13 -1.40
N GLY A 188 -6.76 -9.10 -0.95
CA GLY A 188 -6.78 -9.51 0.46
C GLY A 188 -6.94 -8.33 1.45
N ALA A 189 -6.05 -8.24 2.43
CA ALA A 189 -6.05 -7.19 3.46
C ALA A 189 -5.52 -5.83 3.00
N SER A 190 -4.89 -5.76 1.86
CA SER A 190 -4.39 -4.50 1.33
C SER A 190 -5.52 -3.51 1.01
N LYS A 191 -6.74 -4.00 0.77
CA LYS A 191 -7.93 -3.15 0.68
C LYS A 191 -8.18 -2.32 1.95
N TYR A 192 -7.86 -2.87 3.13
CA TYR A 192 -8.03 -2.17 4.42
C TYR A 192 -6.92 -1.15 4.65
N GLU A 193 -5.70 -1.52 4.34
CA GLU A 193 -4.56 -0.62 4.38
C GLU A 193 -4.76 0.56 3.42
N SER A 194 -5.23 0.30 2.18
CA SER A 194 -5.51 1.33 1.19
C SER A 194 -6.55 2.33 1.67
N THR A 195 -7.61 1.86 2.30
CA THR A 195 -8.66 2.72 2.84
C THR A 195 -8.11 3.60 3.96
N LEU A 196 -7.44 3.00 4.95
CA LEU A 196 -6.86 3.73 6.07
C LEU A 196 -5.78 4.72 5.62
N LEU A 197 -4.93 4.32 4.68
CA LEU A 197 -3.88 5.17 4.14
C LEU A 197 -4.46 6.40 3.43
N SER A 198 -5.48 6.20 2.60
CA SER A 198 -6.14 7.30 1.89
C SER A 198 -6.80 8.27 2.86
N VAL A 199 -7.52 7.76 3.87
CA VAL A 199 -8.17 8.59 4.90
C VAL A 199 -7.13 9.34 5.75
N ALA A 200 -6.07 8.66 6.19
CA ALA A 200 -5.02 9.29 6.98
C ALA A 200 -4.32 10.41 6.21
N LEU A 201 -4.04 10.20 4.92
CA LEU A 201 -3.47 11.25 4.06
C LEU A 201 -4.43 12.41 3.86
N ALA A 202 -5.74 12.14 3.73
CA ALA A 202 -6.75 13.20 3.63
C ALA A 202 -6.82 14.07 4.90
N PHE A 203 -6.61 13.48 6.08
CA PHE A 203 -6.53 14.23 7.33
C PHE A 203 -5.21 15.00 7.51
N LEU A 204 -4.12 14.48 6.96
CA LEU A 204 -2.79 15.09 7.11
C LEU A 204 -2.52 16.22 6.10
N SER A 205 -3.32 16.32 5.04
CA SER A 205 -3.01 17.22 3.93
C SER A 205 -4.27 17.78 3.28
N ASP A 206 -4.23 19.05 2.95
CA ASP A 206 -5.22 19.70 2.10
C ASP A 206 -4.90 19.53 0.59
N GLN A 207 -3.79 18.88 0.28
CA GLN A 207 -3.38 18.61 -1.10
C GLN A 207 -4.30 17.58 -1.74
N ARG A 208 -4.37 17.63 -3.07
CA ARG A 208 -5.12 16.65 -3.85
C ARG A 208 -4.53 15.25 -3.68
N ILE A 209 -5.38 14.27 -3.40
CA ILE A 209 -5.02 12.87 -3.26
C ILE A 209 -5.69 12.08 -4.37
N ASN A 210 -4.89 11.43 -5.21
CA ASN A 210 -5.39 10.55 -6.25
C ASN A 210 -5.19 9.10 -5.80
N VAL A 211 -6.27 8.36 -5.66
CA VAL A 211 -6.26 6.94 -5.28
C VAL A 211 -6.49 6.11 -6.52
N TYR A 212 -5.43 5.52 -7.05
CA TYR A 212 -5.46 4.67 -8.24
C TYR A 212 -5.79 3.24 -7.83
N GLN A 213 -6.95 2.76 -8.24
CA GLN A 213 -7.34 1.36 -8.12
C GLN A 213 -6.82 0.61 -9.34
N ILE A 214 -5.75 -0.16 -9.15
CA ILE A 214 -5.11 -0.90 -10.22
C ILE A 214 -5.86 -2.21 -10.44
N LEU A 215 -6.61 -2.31 -11.52
CA LEU A 215 -7.37 -3.49 -11.90
C LEU A 215 -6.48 -4.44 -12.70
N GLU A 216 -6.33 -5.65 -12.20
CA GLU A 216 -5.74 -6.79 -12.91
C GLU A 216 -6.82 -7.86 -13.12
N GLN A 217 -6.57 -8.79 -14.02
CA GLN A 217 -7.55 -9.77 -14.52
C GLN A 217 -8.35 -10.51 -13.44
N ASN A 218 -7.82 -10.65 -12.23
CA ASN A 218 -8.46 -11.36 -11.12
C ASN A 218 -8.68 -10.48 -9.87
N LEU A 219 -8.46 -9.17 -9.97
CA LEU A 219 -8.63 -8.26 -8.85
C LEU A 219 -9.95 -7.51 -8.97
N ARG A 220 -10.57 -7.30 -7.83
CA ARG A 220 -11.83 -6.57 -7.73
C ARG A 220 -11.55 -5.15 -7.27
N LEU A 221 -12.46 -4.24 -7.58
CA LEU A 221 -12.48 -2.88 -7.01
C LEU A 221 -12.42 -2.92 -5.47
N LEU A 222 -11.99 -1.83 -4.86
CA LEU A 222 -12.20 -1.62 -3.43
C LEU A 222 -13.68 -1.86 -3.11
N PRO A 223 -14.01 -2.45 -1.95
CA PRO A 223 -15.39 -2.60 -1.49
C PRO A 223 -16.12 -1.25 -1.56
N GLU A 224 -17.41 -1.28 -1.88
CA GLU A 224 -18.22 -0.07 -2.03
C GLU A 224 -18.10 0.85 -0.82
N ARG A 225 -18.18 0.31 0.39
CA ARG A 225 -18.00 1.08 1.63
C ARG A 225 -16.64 1.80 1.68
N SER A 226 -15.56 1.11 1.33
CA SER A 226 -14.22 1.71 1.28
C SER A 226 -14.15 2.85 0.27
N ARG A 227 -14.76 2.67 -0.90
CA ARG A 227 -14.84 3.71 -1.94
C ARG A 227 -15.61 4.93 -1.43
N ASN A 228 -16.77 4.70 -0.79
CA ASN A 228 -17.61 5.77 -0.25
C ASN A 228 -16.88 6.57 0.84
N ILE A 229 -16.14 5.88 1.72
CA ILE A 229 -15.33 6.55 2.76
C ILE A 229 -14.26 7.43 2.11
N ILE A 230 -13.48 6.90 1.17
CA ILE A 230 -12.42 7.65 0.50
C ILE A 230 -13.02 8.86 -0.24
N SER A 231 -14.11 8.64 -0.97
CA SER A 231 -14.77 9.70 -1.74
C SER A 231 -15.54 10.74 -0.89
N SER A 232 -15.66 10.52 0.43
CA SER A 232 -16.27 11.50 1.33
C SER A 232 -15.38 12.70 1.64
N PHE A 233 -14.11 12.63 1.26
CA PHE A 233 -13.14 13.72 1.44
C PHE A 233 -13.01 14.53 0.16
N ASP A 234 -13.22 15.85 0.24
CA ASP A 234 -13.22 16.76 -0.90
C ASP A 234 -11.89 16.81 -1.68
N ASN A 235 -10.78 16.53 -0.98
CA ASN A 235 -9.44 16.52 -1.58
C ASN A 235 -9.04 15.16 -2.18
N THR A 236 -9.95 14.17 -2.22
CA THR A 236 -9.63 12.80 -2.65
C THR A 236 -10.36 12.42 -3.94
N ASN A 237 -9.63 11.86 -4.91
CA ASN A 237 -10.18 11.32 -6.15
C ASN A 237 -9.89 9.82 -6.26
N LEU A 238 -10.92 9.03 -6.54
CA LEU A 238 -10.77 7.64 -6.93
C LEU A 238 -10.63 7.51 -8.44
N ILE A 239 -9.59 6.83 -8.90
CA ILE A 239 -9.27 6.63 -10.31
C ILE A 239 -9.10 5.13 -10.55
N GLU A 240 -9.86 4.59 -11.49
CA GLU A 240 -9.66 3.23 -11.98
C GLU A 240 -8.60 3.24 -13.07
N ALA A 241 -7.52 2.48 -12.87
CA ALA A 241 -6.49 2.27 -13.88
C ALA A 241 -6.63 0.84 -14.42
N ASP A 242 -7.17 0.71 -15.62
CA ASP A 242 -7.43 -0.57 -16.28
C ASP A 242 -6.70 -0.72 -17.62
N TYR A 243 -6.80 -1.92 -18.19
CA TYR A 243 -6.22 -2.25 -19.50
C TYR A 243 -6.68 -1.33 -20.64
N THR A 244 -7.87 -0.76 -20.56
CA THR A 244 -8.40 0.08 -21.65
C THR A 244 -7.64 1.40 -21.72
N MET A 245 -7.40 2.04 -20.57
CA MET A 245 -6.60 3.27 -20.50
C MET A 245 -5.15 3.02 -20.90
N GLU A 246 -4.56 1.93 -20.41
CA GLU A 246 -3.19 1.54 -20.79
C GLU A 246 -3.05 1.27 -22.28
N ARG A 247 -4.07 0.64 -22.88
CA ARG A 247 -4.09 0.38 -24.32
C ARG A 247 -4.08 1.66 -25.13
N ILE A 248 -4.89 2.64 -24.76
CA ILE A 248 -4.93 3.95 -25.41
C ILE A 248 -3.58 4.65 -25.30
N GLU A 249 -3.02 4.74 -24.09
CA GLU A 249 -1.71 5.35 -23.86
C GLU A 249 -0.60 4.62 -24.63
N PHE A 250 -0.66 3.28 -24.65
CA PHE A 250 0.29 2.47 -25.39
C PHE A 250 0.17 2.68 -26.90
N GLU A 251 -1.04 2.75 -27.45
CA GLU A 251 -1.26 2.95 -28.88
C GLU A 251 -0.82 4.36 -29.34
N GLU A 252 -1.09 5.38 -28.58
CA GLU A 252 -0.83 6.78 -28.91
C GLU A 252 0.58 7.25 -28.58
N GLY A 253 1.17 6.78 -27.48
CA GLY A 253 2.47 7.25 -26.96
C GLY A 253 3.66 6.38 -27.34
N ASN A 254 4.87 6.93 -27.23
CA ASN A 254 6.14 6.19 -27.30
C ASN A 254 6.66 5.78 -25.92
N SER A 255 5.98 6.17 -24.86
CA SER A 255 6.22 5.78 -23.47
C SER A 255 4.92 5.32 -22.85
N LEU A 256 4.98 4.46 -21.86
CA LEU A 256 3.83 4.03 -21.09
C LEU A 256 4.08 4.38 -19.62
N ARG A 257 3.41 5.41 -19.13
CA ARG A 257 3.49 5.86 -17.72
C ARG A 257 2.24 5.52 -16.94
N SER A 258 1.66 4.36 -17.23
CA SER A 258 0.44 3.92 -16.58
C SER A 258 0.64 3.78 -15.06
N PRO A 259 -0.41 4.01 -14.26
CA PRO A 259 -0.37 3.75 -12.84
C PRO A 259 0.07 2.31 -12.50
N ARG A 260 -0.28 1.33 -13.34
CA ARG A 260 0.14 -0.05 -13.18
C ARG A 260 1.66 -0.22 -13.32
N TYR A 261 2.28 0.44 -14.30
CA TYR A 261 3.75 0.41 -14.45
C TYR A 261 4.44 1.00 -13.22
N LEU A 262 4.00 2.19 -12.78
CA LEU A 262 4.54 2.82 -11.57
C LEU A 262 4.36 1.93 -10.34
N TYR A 263 3.18 1.33 -10.18
CA TYR A 263 2.95 0.37 -9.12
C TYR A 263 3.92 -0.82 -9.18
N ASN A 264 4.09 -1.43 -10.36
CA ASN A 264 4.97 -2.59 -10.53
C ASN A 264 6.44 -2.24 -10.26
N LEU A 265 6.89 -1.03 -10.63
CA LEU A 265 8.21 -0.52 -10.25
C LEU A 265 8.37 -0.38 -8.74
N LEU A 266 7.38 0.22 -8.06
CA LEU A 266 7.37 0.33 -6.60
C LEU A 266 7.40 -1.05 -5.92
N ALA A 267 6.65 -2.01 -6.46
CA ALA A 267 6.60 -3.39 -5.95
C ALA A 267 7.94 -4.14 -6.16
N THR A 268 8.63 -3.88 -7.27
CA THR A 268 9.86 -4.59 -7.64
C THR A 268 11.10 -3.93 -7.06
N LEU A 269 11.21 -2.61 -7.14
CA LEU A 269 12.40 -1.83 -6.80
C LEU A 269 12.31 -1.12 -5.45
N GLY A 270 11.09 -1.01 -4.88
CA GLY A 270 10.81 -0.19 -3.70
C GLY A 270 10.64 1.30 -4.03
N PRO A 271 10.87 2.17 -3.03
CA PRO A 271 10.65 3.61 -3.14
C PRO A 271 11.44 4.25 -4.27
N LYS A 272 10.94 5.37 -4.78
CA LYS A 272 11.60 6.17 -5.82
C LYS A 272 12.97 6.65 -5.35
N LYS A 273 14.01 6.04 -5.87
CA LYS A 273 15.42 6.38 -5.60
C LYS A 273 16.28 6.08 -6.80
N CYS A 274 16.99 7.08 -7.32
CA CYS A 274 17.88 6.86 -8.45
C CYS A 274 18.90 5.76 -8.16
N ALA A 275 18.91 4.72 -8.99
CA ALA A 275 19.81 3.57 -8.84
C ALA A 275 21.29 3.93 -8.97
N LEU A 276 21.61 5.08 -9.61
CA LEU A 276 22.97 5.46 -9.98
C LEU A 276 23.56 6.60 -9.13
N CYS A 277 22.73 7.52 -8.60
CA CYS A 277 23.23 8.59 -7.73
C CYS A 277 22.56 8.66 -6.35
N GLY A 278 21.54 7.84 -6.11
CA GLY A 278 20.84 7.83 -4.85
C GLY A 278 19.95 9.06 -4.60
N CYS A 279 19.69 9.90 -5.61
CA CYS A 279 18.71 10.98 -5.51
C CYS A 279 17.35 10.41 -5.11
N GLU A 280 16.69 11.04 -4.12
CA GLU A 280 15.39 10.64 -3.59
C GLU A 280 14.31 11.73 -3.76
N ILE A 281 14.61 12.77 -4.56
CA ILE A 281 13.65 13.85 -4.86
C ILE A 281 12.58 13.28 -5.81
N PRO A 282 11.33 13.10 -5.37
CA PRO A 282 10.32 12.36 -6.14
C PRO A 282 10.05 12.96 -7.52
N GLU A 283 10.10 14.30 -7.62
CA GLU A 283 9.86 15.05 -8.87
C GLU A 283 10.92 14.80 -9.92
N LEU A 284 12.14 14.49 -9.51
CA LEU A 284 13.25 14.21 -10.41
C LEU A 284 13.38 12.72 -10.77
N ILE A 285 12.65 11.83 -10.09
CA ILE A 285 12.78 10.38 -10.28
C ILE A 285 11.69 9.86 -11.20
N GLN A 286 12.11 9.21 -12.28
CA GLN A 286 11.24 8.61 -13.28
C GLN A 286 11.52 7.11 -13.42
N GLY A 287 10.49 6.36 -13.82
CA GLY A 287 10.62 4.96 -14.21
C GLY A 287 11.19 4.87 -15.63
N ALA A 288 12.46 4.57 -15.74
CA ALA A 288 13.12 4.37 -17.03
C ALA A 288 12.93 2.94 -17.53
N HIS A 289 12.39 2.75 -18.74
CA HIS A 289 12.27 1.44 -19.34
C HIS A 289 13.63 0.88 -19.74
N ILE A 290 13.92 -0.36 -19.33
CA ILE A 290 15.11 -1.08 -19.78
C ILE A 290 14.96 -1.43 -21.27
N TRP A 291 13.93 -2.16 -21.63
CA TRP A 291 13.55 -2.38 -23.03
C TRP A 291 12.53 -1.31 -23.43
N PRO A 292 12.91 -0.38 -24.32
CA PRO A 292 12.06 0.78 -24.66
C PRO A 292 10.69 0.37 -25.21
N VAL A 293 9.63 1.07 -24.79
CA VAL A 293 8.26 0.84 -25.27
C VAL A 293 8.18 0.88 -26.80
N ALA A 294 8.89 1.81 -27.45
CA ALA A 294 8.95 1.91 -28.90
C ALA A 294 9.52 0.64 -29.56
N ALA A 295 10.45 -0.05 -28.92
CA ALA A 295 10.98 -1.33 -29.39
C ALA A 295 9.98 -2.48 -29.15
N ILE A 296 9.33 -2.52 -27.99
CA ILE A 296 8.28 -3.49 -27.66
C ILE A 296 7.12 -3.40 -28.67
N LYS A 297 6.75 -2.20 -29.11
CA LYS A 297 5.70 -2.02 -30.13
C LYS A 297 6.00 -2.75 -31.44
N ARG A 298 7.27 -2.87 -31.82
CA ARG A 298 7.70 -3.44 -33.11
C ARG A 298 7.73 -4.98 -33.15
N ILE A 299 7.71 -5.65 -32.00
CA ILE A 299 7.74 -7.11 -31.96
C ILE A 299 6.42 -7.71 -32.45
N ARG A 300 6.45 -8.98 -32.92
CA ARG A 300 5.28 -9.72 -33.38
C ARG A 300 4.59 -10.45 -32.22
N ARG A 301 3.83 -9.70 -31.42
CA ARG A 301 3.00 -10.22 -30.31
C ARG A 301 1.67 -9.50 -30.26
N SER A 302 0.71 -10.06 -29.52
CA SER A 302 -0.56 -9.37 -29.24
C SER A 302 -0.35 -8.05 -28.51
N ILE A 303 -1.31 -7.15 -28.56
CA ILE A 303 -1.21 -5.87 -27.88
C ILE A 303 -1.16 -6.03 -26.37
N GLU A 304 -1.92 -7.01 -25.85
CA GLU A 304 -1.97 -7.38 -24.45
C GLU A 304 -0.59 -7.84 -23.97
N GLU A 305 0.07 -8.76 -24.67
CA GLU A 305 1.44 -9.20 -24.34
C GLU A 305 2.46 -8.06 -24.40
N LYS A 306 2.31 -7.14 -25.33
CA LYS A 306 3.19 -5.95 -25.40
C LYS A 306 2.99 -5.02 -24.22
N ILE A 307 1.75 -4.79 -23.79
CA ILE A 307 1.43 -3.98 -22.63
C ILE A 307 1.97 -4.67 -21.35
N GLU A 308 1.82 -5.98 -21.22
CA GLU A 308 2.40 -6.73 -20.10
C GLU A 308 3.91 -6.56 -20.02
N LEU A 309 4.62 -6.68 -21.14
CA LEU A 309 6.07 -6.45 -21.21
C LEU A 309 6.43 -5.00 -20.86
N ALA A 310 5.65 -4.03 -21.33
CA ALA A 310 5.90 -2.62 -21.07
C ALA A 310 5.59 -2.20 -19.64
N THR A 311 4.67 -2.89 -18.97
CA THR A 311 4.28 -2.61 -17.57
C THR A 311 4.97 -3.50 -16.55
N ASP A 312 5.82 -4.44 -16.97
CA ASP A 312 6.58 -5.29 -16.04
C ASP A 312 7.56 -4.45 -15.20
N GLY A 313 7.53 -4.59 -13.89
CA GLY A 313 8.44 -3.88 -12.98
C GLY A 313 9.92 -4.24 -13.18
N ASN A 314 10.22 -5.44 -13.71
CA ASN A 314 11.59 -5.82 -14.07
C ASN A 314 12.06 -5.14 -15.38
N ASN A 315 11.13 -4.57 -16.17
CA ASN A 315 11.47 -3.76 -17.34
C ASN A 315 11.77 -2.31 -16.97
N GLY A 316 12.23 -2.04 -15.76
CA GLY A 316 12.44 -0.67 -15.34
C GLY A 316 13.51 -0.44 -14.30
N LEU A 317 13.94 0.80 -14.20
CA LEU A 317 14.80 1.34 -13.15
C LEU A 317 14.27 2.70 -12.70
N TRP A 318 14.42 3.01 -11.41
CA TRP A 318 14.30 4.38 -10.94
C TRP A 318 15.55 5.16 -11.31
N LEU A 319 15.43 6.14 -12.17
CA LEU A 319 16.52 7.04 -12.55
C LEU A 319 16.09 8.50 -12.37
N CYS A 320 17.01 9.36 -11.94
CA CYS A 320 16.77 10.79 -12.01
C CYS A 320 16.84 11.26 -13.46
N GLU A 321 16.30 12.43 -13.76
CA GLU A 321 16.21 12.96 -15.13
C GLU A 321 17.56 12.93 -15.88
N ASN A 322 18.66 13.28 -15.21
CA ASN A 322 19.99 13.24 -15.82
C ASN A 322 20.39 11.82 -16.22
N HIS A 323 20.24 10.85 -15.29
CA HIS A 323 20.60 9.47 -15.59
C HIS A 323 19.64 8.81 -16.57
N HIS A 324 18.36 9.16 -16.52
CA HIS A 324 17.37 8.68 -17.49
C HIS A 324 17.76 9.15 -18.89
N LYS A 325 18.05 10.44 -19.05
CA LYS A 325 18.49 10.99 -20.34
C LYS A 325 19.80 10.37 -20.81
N MET A 326 20.81 10.25 -19.94
CA MET A 326 22.07 9.60 -20.31
C MET A 326 21.88 8.15 -20.75
N PHE A 327 20.98 7.41 -20.09
CA PHE A 327 20.68 6.02 -20.42
C PHE A 327 19.93 5.89 -21.76
N ASP A 328 18.94 6.74 -21.99
CA ASP A 328 18.16 6.73 -23.24
C ASP A 328 19.00 7.11 -24.46
N GLU A 329 19.91 8.08 -24.32
CA GLU A 329 20.83 8.52 -25.39
C GLU A 329 22.05 7.60 -25.54
N GLY A 330 22.15 6.53 -24.76
CA GLY A 330 23.29 5.61 -24.81
C GLY A 330 24.62 6.25 -24.39
N ILE A 331 24.58 7.37 -23.67
CA ILE A 331 25.77 8.00 -23.07
C ILE A 331 26.32 7.06 -21.97
N ILE A 332 25.43 6.46 -21.23
CA ILE A 332 25.74 5.36 -20.31
C ILE A 332 24.95 4.12 -20.73
N SER A 333 25.54 2.96 -20.48
CA SER A 333 24.90 1.66 -20.66
C SER A 333 25.09 0.80 -19.42
N ILE A 334 24.28 -0.23 -19.25
CA ILE A 334 24.39 -1.19 -18.15
C ILE A 334 24.69 -2.54 -18.76
N ASN A 335 25.78 -3.16 -18.35
CA ASN A 335 26.13 -4.50 -18.84
C ASN A 335 25.43 -5.62 -18.05
N MET A 336 25.57 -6.86 -18.51
CA MET A 336 24.92 -8.03 -17.91
C MET A 336 25.35 -8.34 -16.47
N GLN A 337 26.43 -7.75 -16.00
CA GLN A 337 26.92 -7.82 -14.63
C GLN A 337 26.41 -6.65 -13.77
N GLY A 338 25.61 -5.75 -14.38
CA GLY A 338 25.05 -4.59 -13.70
C GLY A 338 26.01 -3.40 -13.60
N PHE A 339 27.18 -3.43 -14.24
CA PHE A 339 28.08 -2.29 -14.25
C PHE A 339 27.65 -1.25 -15.28
N VAL A 340 27.92 0.01 -14.94
CA VAL A 340 27.67 1.16 -15.80
C VAL A 340 28.90 1.42 -16.64
N ASP A 341 28.74 1.29 -17.96
CA ASP A 341 29.73 1.60 -18.94
C ASP A 341 29.46 2.96 -19.58
N ILE A 342 30.49 3.76 -19.82
CA ILE A 342 30.40 5.06 -20.51
C ILE A 342 30.74 4.84 -21.98
N ARG A 343 30.01 5.51 -22.87
CA ARG A 343 30.24 5.51 -24.28
C ARG A 343 31.70 5.96 -24.62
N PRO A 344 32.44 5.22 -25.43
CA PRO A 344 33.90 5.41 -25.57
C PRO A 344 34.33 6.68 -26.30
N ASP A 345 33.44 7.32 -27.06
CA ASP A 345 33.72 8.55 -27.84
C ASP A 345 33.60 9.85 -27.02
N MET A 346 33.42 9.74 -25.71
CA MET A 346 33.26 10.90 -24.84
C MET A 346 34.59 11.60 -24.55
N THR A 347 34.57 12.93 -24.48
CA THR A 347 35.74 13.70 -24.05
C THR A 347 36.05 13.45 -22.59
N ARG A 348 37.32 13.63 -22.21
CA ARG A 348 37.74 13.44 -20.80
C ARG A 348 36.89 14.28 -19.82
N PHE A 349 36.59 15.51 -20.15
CA PHE A 349 35.76 16.38 -19.34
C PHE A 349 34.35 15.80 -19.10
N ASN A 350 33.75 15.25 -20.15
CA ASN A 350 32.44 14.63 -20.05
C ASN A 350 32.50 13.31 -19.25
N VAL A 351 33.56 12.52 -19.39
CA VAL A 351 33.77 11.32 -18.56
C VAL A 351 33.91 11.69 -17.12
N ASP A 352 34.73 12.72 -16.78
CA ASP A 352 34.90 13.17 -15.39
C ASP A 352 33.59 13.67 -14.80
N PHE A 353 32.74 14.36 -15.59
CA PHE A 353 31.39 14.78 -15.16
C PHE A 353 30.47 13.58 -14.88
N ILE A 354 30.43 12.59 -15.79
CA ILE A 354 29.62 11.39 -15.63
C ILE A 354 30.09 10.59 -14.41
N ASP A 355 31.40 10.47 -14.21
CA ASP A 355 32.00 9.80 -13.05
C ASP A 355 31.58 10.47 -11.73
N TRP A 356 31.64 11.78 -11.68
CA TRP A 356 31.22 12.55 -10.51
C TRP A 356 29.71 12.44 -10.24
N SER A 357 28.89 12.50 -11.29
CA SER A 357 27.42 12.45 -11.16
C SER A 357 26.87 11.04 -10.94
N THR A 358 27.66 9.98 -11.19
CA THR A 358 27.29 8.56 -11.11
C THR A 358 28.11 7.81 -10.05
N PRO A 359 27.95 8.12 -8.76
CA PRO A 359 28.75 7.47 -7.70
C PRO A 359 28.50 5.97 -7.59
N SER A 360 27.33 5.47 -8.01
CA SER A 360 27.03 4.04 -8.02
C SER A 360 27.29 3.48 -9.42
N ARG A 361 28.45 2.84 -9.59
CA ARG A 361 28.88 2.24 -10.86
C ARG A 361 28.36 0.83 -11.07
N GLN A 362 27.66 0.28 -10.11
CA GLN A 362 27.08 -1.06 -10.18
C GLN A 362 25.69 -1.04 -9.56
N LEU A 363 24.75 -1.66 -10.24
CA LEU A 363 23.41 -1.89 -9.71
C LEU A 363 23.46 -2.83 -8.52
N ARG A 364 22.54 -2.63 -7.59
CA ARG A 364 22.42 -3.52 -6.42
C ARG A 364 22.01 -4.93 -6.86
N PRO A 365 22.59 -6.00 -6.27
CA PRO A 365 22.36 -7.39 -6.71
C PRO A 365 20.88 -7.80 -6.78
N HIS A 366 20.02 -7.30 -5.90
CA HIS A 366 18.60 -7.65 -5.91
C HIS A 366 17.83 -7.12 -7.14
N ILE A 367 18.37 -6.14 -7.87
CA ILE A 367 17.81 -5.62 -9.12
C ILE A 367 18.10 -6.58 -10.28
N LEU A 368 19.24 -7.26 -10.24
CA LEU A 368 19.72 -8.13 -11.30
C LEU A 368 19.00 -9.49 -11.31
N THR A 369 17.68 -9.46 -11.37
CA THR A 369 16.88 -10.68 -11.51
C THR A 369 17.02 -11.27 -12.92
N ASN A 370 16.71 -12.56 -13.10
CA ASN A 370 16.70 -13.15 -14.43
C ASN A 370 15.78 -12.41 -15.41
N SER A 371 14.64 -11.92 -14.92
CA SER A 371 13.70 -11.12 -15.73
C SER A 371 14.30 -9.77 -16.13
N PHE A 372 14.94 -9.05 -15.20
CA PHE A 372 15.64 -7.81 -15.50
C PHE A 372 16.73 -8.00 -16.55
N LEU A 373 17.57 -9.03 -16.38
CA LEU A 373 18.65 -9.36 -17.31
C LEU A 373 18.10 -9.72 -18.70
N TRP A 374 16.97 -10.40 -18.78
CA TRP A 374 16.30 -10.68 -20.02
C TRP A 374 15.85 -9.39 -20.74
N PHE A 375 15.26 -8.42 -20.03
CA PHE A 375 14.92 -7.12 -20.62
C PHE A 375 16.15 -6.34 -21.06
N LEU A 376 17.21 -6.43 -20.29
CA LEU A 376 18.49 -5.80 -20.64
C LEU A 376 19.10 -6.39 -21.92
N GLU A 377 19.09 -7.70 -22.07
CA GLU A 377 19.48 -8.39 -23.29
C GLU A 377 18.65 -7.89 -24.50
N LYS A 378 17.32 -7.81 -24.34
CA LYS A 378 16.42 -7.32 -25.38
C LYS A 378 16.69 -5.87 -25.79
N ARG A 379 17.16 -5.02 -24.88
CA ARG A 379 17.58 -3.65 -25.22
C ARG A 379 18.72 -3.65 -26.23
N TYR A 380 19.67 -4.55 -26.10
CA TYR A 380 20.88 -4.59 -26.94
C TYR A 380 20.78 -5.51 -28.15
N GLU A 381 19.80 -6.39 -28.21
CA GLU A 381 19.50 -7.21 -29.39
C GLU A 381 18.78 -6.46 -30.52
N VAL A 382 18.17 -5.31 -30.23
CA VAL A 382 17.43 -4.54 -31.23
C VAL A 382 18.43 -3.81 -32.10
N PRO A 383 18.51 -4.12 -33.40
CA PRO A 383 19.30 -3.29 -34.36
C PRO A 383 18.75 -1.87 -34.33
N ALA A 384 19.65 -0.90 -34.28
CA ALA A 384 19.35 0.51 -34.31
C ALA A 384 18.52 0.92 -35.53
#